data_a76e9c376981030a58e6a1634bda910e
#
_entry.id   a76e9c376981030a58e6a1634bda910e
#
_cell.length_a   1.000
_cell.length_b   1.000
_cell.length_c   1.000
_cell.angle_alpha   90.00
_cell.angle_beta   90.00
_cell.angle_gamma   90.00
#
_symmetry.space_group_name_H-M   'P 1'
#
loop_
_entity.id
_entity.type
_entity.pdbx_description
1 polymer ?
#
loop_
_entity_poly.entity_id
_entity_poly.type
_entity_poly.pdbx_seq_one_letter_code
_entity_poly.pdbx_strand_id
1 'polypeptide(L)'
;MSVHDLCCIGYITQDKIVTTKNTIYMPGGTSFYFAHAIKHLDPNGFLLVTSLAHTEMNVVEDIRKEGIEVKALPSARSVCFENIYGENQNERTQRVTAKADPFTMEGLQDVNARIIHLGSLLADDFSLEGIKFLSGKGLLSVDGQTGRKREKL
;
A
#
# COMPACT_ATOMS: atom_id res chain seq x y z
N MET A 1 6.91 9.91 23.20
CA MET A 1 6.56 9.29 21.91
C MET A 1 7.48 9.78 20.83
N SER A 2 8.10 8.87 20.12
CA SER A 2 8.97 9.22 18.99
C SER A 2 8.11 9.59 17.78
N VAL A 3 8.53 10.62 17.07
CA VAL A 3 7.93 11.03 15.81
C VAL A 3 8.76 10.43 14.68
N HIS A 4 8.10 9.75 13.76
CA HIS A 4 8.76 9.27 12.55
C HIS A 4 9.01 10.46 11.61
N ASP A 5 10.08 10.42 10.86
CA ASP A 5 10.31 11.42 9.82
C ASP A 5 9.33 11.23 8.68
N LEU A 6 9.04 9.98 8.35
CA LEU A 6 8.19 9.62 7.23
C LEU A 6 7.33 8.40 7.57
N CYS A 7 6.05 8.51 7.25
CA CYS A 7 5.12 7.39 7.35
C CYS A 7 4.44 7.21 5.99
N CYS A 8 4.42 6.00 5.48
CA CYS A 8 3.65 5.66 4.30
C CYS A 8 2.46 4.82 4.73
N ILE A 9 1.28 5.20 4.31
CA ILE A 9 0.04 4.46 4.59
C ILE A 9 -0.54 3.98 3.28
N GLY A 10 -0.69 2.67 3.15
CA GLY A 10 -1.29 2.09 1.96
C GLY A 10 -1.30 0.57 2.00
N TYR A 11 -2.09 -0.02 1.13
CA TYR A 11 -2.24 -1.47 1.08
C TYR A 11 -1.07 -2.14 0.38
N ILE A 12 -0.55 -3.20 1.01
CA ILE A 12 0.26 -4.19 0.29
C ILE A 12 -0.72 -5.10 -0.42
N THR A 13 -0.51 -5.28 -1.71
CA THR A 13 -1.42 -6.08 -2.53
C THR A 13 -0.85 -7.46 -2.76
N GLN A 14 -1.72 -8.37 -3.17
CA GLN A 14 -1.33 -9.62 -3.78
C GLN A 14 -1.69 -9.55 -5.24
N ASP A 15 -0.68 -9.53 -6.08
CA ASP A 15 -0.88 -9.39 -7.52
C ASP A 15 -0.77 -10.75 -8.19
N LYS A 16 -1.79 -11.07 -8.97
CA LYS A 16 -1.79 -12.23 -9.86
C LYS A 16 -1.38 -11.74 -11.23
N ILE A 17 -0.27 -12.26 -11.73
CA ILE A 17 0.27 -11.88 -13.03
C ILE A 17 0.11 -13.05 -13.98
N VAL A 18 -0.69 -12.84 -15.01
CA VAL A 18 -1.01 -13.84 -16.02
C VAL A 18 -0.35 -13.43 -17.32
N THR A 19 0.47 -14.32 -17.85
CA THR A 19 1.07 -14.16 -19.17
C THR A 19 0.65 -15.32 -20.05
N THR A 20 1.02 -15.29 -21.33
CA THR A 20 0.73 -16.39 -22.25
C THR A 20 1.45 -17.69 -21.86
N LYS A 21 2.46 -17.62 -21.00
CA LYS A 21 3.28 -18.77 -20.62
C LYS A 21 2.99 -19.29 -19.21
N ASN A 22 2.66 -18.42 -18.28
CA ASN A 22 2.47 -18.84 -16.88
C ASN A 22 1.62 -17.85 -16.08
N THR A 23 1.32 -18.26 -14.87
CA THR A 23 0.64 -17.42 -13.86
C THR A 23 1.50 -17.42 -12.61
N ILE A 24 1.83 -16.24 -12.09
CA ILE A 24 2.58 -16.08 -10.86
C ILE A 24 1.85 -15.13 -9.92
N TYR A 25 2.16 -15.26 -8.62
CA TYR A 25 1.63 -14.39 -7.58
C TYR A 25 2.81 -13.69 -6.92
N MET A 26 2.67 -12.38 -6.67
CA MET A 26 3.72 -11.62 -6.01
C MET A 26 3.13 -10.46 -5.24
N PRO A 27 3.80 -10.01 -4.17
CA PRO A 27 3.35 -8.81 -3.48
C PRO A 27 3.57 -7.58 -4.36
N GLY A 28 2.73 -6.58 -4.15
CA GLY A 28 2.82 -5.33 -4.89
C GLY A 28 2.14 -4.21 -4.15
N GLY A 29 1.76 -3.19 -4.91
CA GLY A 29 1.13 -1.99 -4.40
C GLY A 29 2.12 -0.86 -4.20
N THR A 30 1.61 0.36 -4.28
CA THR A 30 2.42 1.57 -4.18
C THR A 30 3.24 1.61 -2.89
N SER A 31 2.61 1.27 -1.77
CA SER A 31 3.27 1.29 -0.46
C SER A 31 4.40 0.28 -0.35
N PHE A 32 4.22 -0.88 -0.97
CA PHE A 32 5.25 -1.91 -0.98
C PHE A 32 6.51 -1.42 -1.69
N TYR A 33 6.35 -0.86 -2.89
CA TYR A 33 7.48 -0.35 -3.65
C TYR A 33 8.08 0.91 -3.02
N PHE A 34 7.23 1.76 -2.46
CA PHE A 34 7.69 2.96 -1.75
C PHE A 34 8.59 2.59 -0.58
N ALA A 35 8.19 1.62 0.23
CA ALA A 35 8.99 1.19 1.39
C ALA A 35 10.36 0.66 0.96
N HIS A 36 10.40 -0.13 -0.11
CA HIS A 36 11.68 -0.64 -0.61
C HIS A 36 12.57 0.46 -1.19
N ALA A 37 11.99 1.46 -1.85
CA ALA A 37 12.75 2.58 -2.38
C ALA A 37 13.29 3.46 -1.25
N ILE A 38 12.46 3.78 -0.27
CA ILE A 38 12.83 4.66 0.85
C ILE A 38 13.93 4.03 1.70
N LYS A 39 13.97 2.72 1.81
CA LYS A 39 15.02 2.02 2.55
C LYS A 39 16.42 2.44 2.09
N HIS A 40 16.59 2.65 0.79
CA HIS A 40 17.88 3.04 0.22
C HIS A 40 18.27 4.48 0.54
N LEU A 41 17.33 5.32 0.94
CA LEU A 41 17.58 6.70 1.34
C LEU A 41 17.88 6.84 2.83
N ASP A 42 17.76 5.74 3.57
CA ASP A 42 18.06 5.63 5.01
C ASP A 42 17.43 6.77 5.82
N PRO A 43 16.08 6.95 5.75
CA PRO A 43 15.42 7.99 6.49
C PRO A 43 15.50 7.73 7.99
N ASN A 44 15.55 8.81 8.77
CA ASN A 44 15.62 8.73 10.22
C ASN A 44 14.22 8.49 10.81
N GLY A 45 13.83 7.23 10.90
CA GLY A 45 12.50 6.84 11.35
C GLY A 45 11.49 6.80 10.22
N PHE A 46 11.35 5.64 9.59
CA PHE A 46 10.33 5.35 8.59
C PHE A 46 9.35 4.32 9.14
N LEU A 47 8.06 4.56 8.96
CA LEU A 47 6.99 3.63 9.33
C LEU A 47 6.12 3.35 8.11
N LEU A 48 5.93 2.06 7.82
CA LEU A 48 4.95 1.61 6.84
C LEU A 48 3.69 1.15 7.60
N VAL A 49 2.55 1.73 7.28
CA VAL A 49 1.25 1.30 7.80
C VAL A 49 0.48 0.65 6.67
N THR A 50 0.08 -0.58 6.85
CA THR A 50 -0.64 -1.34 5.82
C THR A 50 -1.77 -2.15 6.45
N SER A 51 -2.60 -2.73 5.61
CA SER A 51 -3.67 -3.63 6.03
C SER A 51 -3.76 -4.76 5.02
N LEU A 52 -3.79 -6.00 5.49
CA LEU A 52 -3.84 -7.16 4.62
C LEU A 52 -4.38 -8.36 5.40
N ALA A 53 -4.73 -9.41 4.67
CA ALA A 53 -5.23 -10.64 5.28
C ALA A 53 -4.12 -11.34 6.05
N HIS A 54 -4.53 -12.06 7.09
CA HIS A 54 -3.60 -12.83 7.93
C HIS A 54 -2.77 -13.83 7.12
N THR A 55 -3.35 -14.38 6.07
CA THR A 55 -2.67 -15.35 5.21
C THR A 55 -1.46 -14.78 4.47
N GLU A 56 -1.36 -13.46 4.32
CA GLU A 56 -0.25 -12.79 3.64
C GLU A 56 0.75 -12.12 4.60
N MET A 57 0.65 -12.39 5.90
CA MET A 57 1.56 -11.79 6.89
C MET A 57 3.03 -12.12 6.69
N ASN A 58 3.33 -13.18 5.94
CA ASN A 58 4.72 -13.50 5.57
C ASN A 58 5.39 -12.36 4.80
N VAL A 59 4.63 -11.61 4.00
CA VAL A 59 5.16 -10.46 3.27
C VAL A 59 5.59 -9.36 4.25
N VAL A 60 4.79 -9.11 5.27
CA VAL A 60 5.12 -8.13 6.32
C VAL A 60 6.38 -8.57 7.08
N GLU A 61 6.48 -9.85 7.41
CA GLU A 61 7.65 -10.36 8.12
C GLU A 61 8.92 -10.21 7.28
N ASP A 62 8.83 -10.45 5.97
CA ASP A 62 9.97 -10.26 5.07
C ASP A 62 10.42 -8.80 5.02
N ILE A 63 9.47 -7.86 5.00
CA ILE A 63 9.77 -6.43 5.02
C ILE A 63 10.45 -6.05 6.35
N ARG A 64 9.94 -6.56 7.46
CA ARG A 64 10.53 -6.32 8.79
C ARG A 64 11.96 -6.84 8.90
N LYS A 65 12.25 -7.97 8.28
CA LYS A 65 13.60 -8.54 8.26
C LYS A 65 14.60 -7.64 7.54
N GLU A 66 14.13 -6.79 6.65
CA GLU A 66 14.98 -5.82 5.98
C GLU A 66 15.20 -4.55 6.81
N GLY A 67 14.68 -4.50 8.02
CA GLY A 67 14.87 -3.37 8.93
C GLY A 67 13.81 -2.29 8.83
N ILE A 68 12.71 -2.55 8.12
CA ILE A 68 11.61 -1.61 7.97
C ILE A 68 10.58 -1.85 9.05
N GLU A 69 10.22 -0.79 9.77
CA GLU A 69 9.15 -0.86 10.77
C GLU A 69 7.80 -0.89 10.07
N VAL A 70 6.97 -1.89 10.40
CA VAL A 70 5.65 -2.07 9.77
C VAL A 70 4.58 -2.21 10.83
N LYS A 71 3.54 -1.40 10.71
CA LYS A 71 2.30 -1.58 11.45
C LYS A 71 1.29 -2.21 10.50
N ALA A 72 0.94 -3.47 10.74
CA ALA A 72 -0.02 -4.20 9.93
C ALA A 72 -1.37 -4.23 10.65
N LEU A 73 -2.38 -3.61 10.05
CA LEU A 73 -3.74 -3.64 10.57
C LEU A 73 -4.45 -4.88 10.04
N PRO A 74 -5.25 -5.55 10.87
CA PRO A 74 -5.95 -6.75 10.43
C PRO A 74 -7.02 -6.43 9.39
N SER A 75 -7.19 -7.33 8.44
CA SER A 75 -8.23 -7.24 7.41
C SER A 75 -8.71 -8.65 7.07
N ALA A 76 -9.98 -8.77 6.71
CA ALA A 76 -10.52 -10.04 6.27
C ALA A 76 -9.88 -10.52 4.97
N ARG A 77 -9.53 -9.57 4.09
CA ARG A 77 -8.91 -9.85 2.78
C ARG A 77 -7.84 -8.82 2.49
N SER A 78 -6.88 -9.23 1.66
CA SER A 78 -5.90 -8.30 1.07
C SER A 78 -6.48 -7.69 -0.19
N VAL A 79 -5.95 -6.53 -0.59
CA VAL A 79 -6.22 -6.01 -1.92
C VAL A 79 -5.53 -6.92 -2.93
N CYS A 80 -6.28 -7.40 -3.90
CA CYS A 80 -5.76 -8.27 -4.95
C CYS A 80 -6.02 -7.66 -6.32
N PHE A 81 -4.97 -7.61 -7.13
CA PHE A 81 -5.07 -7.22 -8.53
C PHE A 81 -4.76 -8.42 -9.41
N GLU A 82 -5.45 -8.48 -10.55
CA GLU A 82 -5.11 -9.41 -11.60
C GLU A 82 -4.61 -8.61 -12.79
N ASN A 83 -3.38 -8.88 -13.19
CA ASN A 83 -2.75 -8.24 -14.33
C ASN A 83 -2.57 -9.29 -15.44
N ILE A 84 -3.27 -9.11 -16.54
CA ILE A 84 -3.24 -10.03 -17.67
C ILE A 84 -2.50 -9.36 -18.81
N TYR A 85 -1.41 -10.00 -19.24
CA TYR A 85 -0.59 -9.56 -20.37
C TYR A 85 -0.86 -10.47 -21.57
N GLY A 86 -1.11 -9.88 -22.74
CA GLY A 86 -1.24 -10.61 -23.98
C GLY A 86 0.12 -10.90 -24.61
N GLU A 87 0.12 -11.29 -25.89
CA GLU A 87 1.36 -11.52 -26.65
C GLU A 87 2.22 -10.26 -26.70
N ASN A 88 1.57 -9.09 -26.79
CA ASN A 88 2.24 -7.81 -26.69
C ASN A 88 2.29 -7.43 -25.20
N GLN A 89 3.50 -7.45 -24.62
CA GLN A 89 3.69 -7.16 -23.20
C GLN A 89 3.39 -5.71 -22.83
N ASN A 90 3.23 -4.83 -23.80
CA ASN A 90 2.81 -3.46 -23.55
C ASN A 90 1.29 -3.33 -23.34
N GLU A 91 0.54 -4.36 -23.68
CA GLU A 91 -0.90 -4.41 -23.49
C GLU A 91 -1.22 -5.21 -22.23
N ARG A 92 -1.77 -4.51 -21.24
CA ARG A 92 -2.10 -5.10 -19.96
C ARG A 92 -3.56 -4.79 -19.61
N THR A 93 -4.29 -5.83 -19.23
CA THR A 93 -5.60 -5.68 -18.60
C THR A 93 -5.42 -5.83 -17.10
N GLN A 94 -5.93 -4.88 -16.34
CA GLN A 94 -5.84 -4.90 -14.89
C GLN A 94 -7.23 -4.81 -14.28
N ARG A 95 -7.49 -5.63 -13.27
CA ARG A 95 -8.73 -5.55 -12.51
C ARG A 95 -8.49 -5.84 -11.04
N VAL A 96 -9.35 -5.27 -10.20
CA VAL A 96 -9.35 -5.54 -8.76
C VAL A 96 -10.21 -6.76 -8.52
N THR A 97 -9.67 -7.79 -7.90
CA THR A 97 -10.40 -9.02 -7.60
C THR A 97 -10.81 -9.12 -6.13
N ALA A 98 -10.17 -8.36 -5.26
CA ALA A 98 -10.54 -8.28 -3.85
C ALA A 98 -10.08 -6.95 -3.27
N LYS A 99 -10.78 -6.48 -2.25
CA LYS A 99 -10.44 -5.28 -1.50
C LYS A 99 -10.22 -5.62 -0.03
N ALA A 100 -9.29 -4.91 0.60
CA ALA A 100 -9.07 -5.00 2.04
C ALA A 100 -10.08 -4.12 2.78
N ASP A 101 -10.18 -4.33 4.10
CA ASP A 101 -10.97 -3.46 4.96
C ASP A 101 -10.38 -2.04 4.93
N PRO A 102 -11.20 -0.99 5.01
CA PRO A 102 -10.71 0.38 4.95
C PRO A 102 -9.86 0.71 6.18
N PHE A 103 -8.94 1.65 6.02
CA PHE A 103 -8.21 2.21 7.16
C PHE A 103 -9.18 3.01 8.04
N THR A 104 -9.16 2.73 9.34
CA THR A 104 -10.01 3.41 10.31
C THR A 104 -9.22 4.47 11.05
N MET A 105 -9.91 5.49 11.56
CA MET A 105 -9.26 6.50 12.39
C MET A 105 -8.69 5.88 13.66
N GLU A 106 -9.34 4.88 14.20
CA GLU A 106 -8.83 4.14 15.36
C GLU A 106 -7.50 3.46 15.03
N GLY A 107 -7.42 2.80 13.89
CA GLY A 107 -6.19 2.13 13.45
C GLY A 107 -5.05 3.08 13.16
N LEU A 108 -5.36 4.33 12.80
CA LEU A 108 -4.37 5.36 12.48
C LEU A 108 -4.10 6.32 13.65
N GLN A 109 -4.70 6.10 14.79
CA GLN A 109 -4.69 7.03 15.90
C GLN A 109 -3.29 7.34 16.42
N ASP A 110 -2.41 6.37 16.43
CA ASP A 110 -1.04 6.51 16.94
C ASP A 110 -0.01 6.85 15.86
N VAL A 111 -0.45 7.10 14.63
CA VAL A 111 0.44 7.58 13.58
C VAL A 111 0.87 9.00 13.91
N ASN A 112 2.17 9.23 13.88
CA ASN A 112 2.75 10.54 14.15
C ASN A 112 4.05 10.67 13.35
N ALA A 113 4.03 11.50 12.32
CA ALA A 113 5.16 11.65 11.42
C ALA A 113 5.22 13.06 10.87
N ARG A 114 6.41 13.49 10.49
CA ARG A 114 6.57 14.81 9.86
C ARG A 114 5.93 14.84 8.49
N ILE A 115 6.11 13.77 7.72
CA ILE A 115 5.51 13.62 6.40
C ILE A 115 4.74 12.29 6.40
N ILE A 116 3.50 12.35 5.95
CA ILE A 116 2.65 11.16 5.78
C ILE A 116 2.34 11.03 4.30
N HIS A 117 2.85 9.96 3.69
CA HIS A 117 2.61 9.67 2.28
C HIS A 117 1.46 8.67 2.16
N LEU A 118 0.44 9.03 1.40
CA LEU A 118 -0.71 8.17 1.16
C LEU A 118 -0.48 7.42 -0.15
N GLY A 119 -0.19 6.13 -0.03
CA GLY A 119 0.05 5.24 -1.17
C GLY A 119 -1.26 4.70 -1.72
N SER A 120 -2.07 5.57 -2.30
CA SER A 120 -3.39 5.21 -2.81
C SER A 120 -3.30 4.32 -4.04
N LEU A 121 -4.17 3.33 -4.10
CA LEU A 121 -4.33 2.42 -5.25
C LEU A 121 -5.68 2.63 -5.92
N LEU A 122 -6.71 2.87 -5.14
CA LEU A 122 -8.07 3.07 -5.59
C LEU A 122 -8.61 4.38 -5.01
N ALA A 123 -9.61 4.94 -5.68
CA ALA A 123 -10.15 6.24 -5.30
C ALA A 123 -10.76 6.26 -3.90
N ASP A 124 -11.21 5.11 -3.40
CA ASP A 124 -11.87 4.98 -2.11
C ASP A 124 -10.98 4.42 -1.00
N ASP A 125 -9.66 4.34 -1.22
CA ASP A 125 -8.72 3.84 -0.21
C ASP A 125 -8.74 4.70 1.06
N PHE A 126 -8.91 6.01 0.90
CA PHE A 126 -8.96 6.95 2.01
C PHE A 126 -10.22 7.79 1.92
N SER A 127 -10.95 7.88 3.04
CA SER A 127 -12.10 8.77 3.14
C SER A 127 -11.63 10.22 3.31
N LEU A 128 -12.50 11.17 2.97
CA LEU A 128 -12.20 12.58 3.20
C LEU A 128 -11.95 12.85 4.68
N GLU A 129 -12.71 12.22 5.55
CA GLU A 129 -12.54 12.36 6.99
C GLU A 129 -11.20 11.81 7.47
N GLY A 130 -10.77 10.68 6.90
CA GLY A 130 -9.47 10.10 7.19
C GLY A 130 -8.33 11.02 6.75
N ILE A 131 -8.45 11.62 5.58
CA ILE A 131 -7.46 12.58 5.07
C ILE A 131 -7.38 13.81 5.99
N LYS A 132 -8.52 14.34 6.41
CA LYS A 132 -8.55 15.47 7.34
C LYS A 132 -7.93 15.11 8.69
N PHE A 133 -8.21 13.93 9.19
CA PHE A 133 -7.63 13.43 10.43
C PHE A 133 -6.10 13.37 10.33
N LEU A 134 -5.59 12.81 9.25
CA LEU A 134 -4.15 12.67 9.04
C LEU A 134 -3.46 14.01 8.79
N SER A 135 -4.16 14.97 8.20
CA SER A 135 -3.60 16.30 7.97
C SER A 135 -3.25 17.03 9.27
N GLY A 136 -3.90 16.65 10.38
CA GLY A 136 -3.56 17.16 11.71
C GLY A 136 -2.35 16.47 12.34
N LYS A 137 -1.83 15.43 11.73
CA LYS A 137 -0.74 14.61 12.27
C LYS A 137 0.57 14.75 11.52
N GLY A 138 0.56 15.39 10.37
CA GLY A 138 1.76 15.61 9.58
C GLY A 138 1.44 16.22 8.23
N LEU A 139 2.48 16.57 7.49
CA LEU A 139 2.34 17.06 6.13
C LEU A 139 1.96 15.90 5.22
N LEU A 140 0.87 16.03 4.48
CA LEU A 140 0.39 14.95 3.60
C LEU A 140 0.98 15.05 2.20
N SER A 141 1.31 13.89 1.67
CA SER A 141 1.70 13.67 0.28
C SER A 141 0.84 12.53 -0.25
N VAL A 142 0.38 12.63 -1.49
CA VAL A 142 -0.53 11.64 -2.07
C VAL A 142 0.01 11.17 -3.42
N ASP A 143 -0.07 9.85 -3.65
CA ASP A 143 0.26 9.26 -4.94
C ASP A 143 -0.82 9.64 -5.97
N GLY A 144 -0.41 10.18 -7.11
CA GLY A 144 -1.33 10.66 -8.15
C GLY A 144 -1.86 9.57 -9.10
N GLN A 145 -1.49 8.31 -8.92
CA GLN A 145 -1.92 7.24 -9.82
C GLN A 145 -3.41 6.92 -9.73
N THR A 146 -4.03 7.23 -8.62
CA THR A 146 -5.41 6.83 -8.30
C THR A 146 -6.40 7.21 -9.40
N GLY A 147 -6.29 8.41 -9.94
CA GLY A 147 -7.21 8.90 -10.98
C GLY A 147 -7.13 8.13 -12.29
N ARG A 148 -5.96 7.63 -12.64
CA ARG A 148 -5.77 6.91 -13.91
C ARG A 148 -6.33 5.50 -13.88
N LYS A 149 -6.23 4.83 -12.75
CA LYS A 149 -6.70 3.44 -12.63
C LYS A 149 -8.21 3.34 -12.68
N ARG A 150 -8.90 4.35 -12.20
CA ARG A 150 -10.35 4.36 -12.14
C ARG A 150 -10.99 4.30 -13.52
N GLU A 151 -10.37 4.89 -14.52
CA GLU A 151 -10.92 4.94 -15.87
C GLU A 151 -10.86 3.60 -16.59
N LYS A 152 -10.04 2.68 -16.12
CA LYS A 152 -9.80 1.39 -16.75
C LYS A 152 -10.51 0.23 -16.05
N LEU A 153 -11.15 0.53 -14.96
CA LEU A 153 -11.90 -0.46 -14.20
C LEU A 153 -13.37 -0.41 -14.57
#